data_10c50572dbb9e85fbcf552467d92adb8
#
_entry.id   10c50572dbb9e85fbcf552467d92adb8
#
_cell.length_a   1.000
_cell.length_b   1.000
_cell.length_c   1.000
_cell.angle_alpha   90.00
_cell.angle_beta   90.00
_cell.angle_gamma   90.00
#
_symmetry.space_group_name_H-M   'P 1'
#
loop_
_entity.id
_entity.type
_entity.pdbx_description
1 polymer ?
#
loop_
_entity_poly.entity_id
_entity_poly.type
_entity_poly.pdbx_seq_one_letter_code
_entity_poly.pdbx_strand_id
1 'polypeptide(L)'
;MLLEVTGLKASYARREVLHGIDLAVDKGDVVAVIGPSGSGKTTLLRTLNFLEPADAGSLFFAGESHDMAHMKRADILAIRRQTAFVFQNYNLFLNKTALENITEGLVVGRGMNKDQSRERALALLSRFGLSGREDAYPSELSGGQQQRVAIARALAPEPDIVYFDEPTSALDPELTREVLEILRTLAHEGLTMIVVTHELAFARGIASRVLFMEEGTVIEQGAADDLFSHPAQPRTAQFLKTLS
;
A
#
# COMPACT_ATOMS: atom_id res chain seq x y z
N MET A 1 6.07 7.80 15.84
CA MET A 1 4.84 8.06 15.06
C MET A 1 5.22 8.62 13.70
N LEU A 2 4.85 7.95 12.60
CA LEU A 2 5.02 8.44 11.23
C LEU A 2 3.68 8.99 10.69
N LEU A 3 2.61 8.21 10.86
CA LEU A 3 1.27 8.56 10.42
C LEU A 3 0.27 8.26 11.53
N GLU A 4 -0.65 9.19 11.79
CA GLU A 4 -1.83 8.96 12.62
C GLU A 4 -3.02 9.63 11.95
N VAL A 5 -4.11 8.89 11.82
CA VAL A 5 -5.38 9.43 11.36
C VAL A 5 -6.45 9.21 12.43
N THR A 6 -7.29 10.22 12.66
CA THR A 6 -8.35 10.15 13.65
C THR A 6 -9.66 10.62 13.05
N GLY A 7 -10.72 9.83 13.26
CA GLY A 7 -12.08 10.15 12.83
C GLY A 7 -12.25 10.25 11.33
N LEU A 8 -11.46 9.48 10.53
CA LEU A 8 -11.50 9.55 9.07
C LEU A 8 -12.85 9.09 8.54
N LYS A 9 -13.51 9.98 7.82
CA LYS A 9 -14.72 9.69 7.05
C LYS A 9 -14.48 9.94 5.57
N ALA A 10 -15.03 9.08 4.73
CA ALA A 10 -14.96 9.25 3.28
C ALA A 10 -16.20 8.68 2.61
N SER A 11 -16.67 9.36 1.57
CA SER A 11 -17.78 8.93 0.72
C SER A 11 -17.28 8.55 -0.68
N TYR A 12 -17.90 7.53 -1.26
CA TYR A 12 -17.72 7.15 -2.65
C TYR A 12 -19.06 7.16 -3.37
N ALA A 13 -19.17 7.84 -4.51
CA ALA A 13 -20.43 7.98 -5.26
C ALA A 13 -21.63 8.46 -4.38
N ARG A 14 -21.41 9.41 -3.48
CA ARG A 14 -22.37 9.98 -2.52
C ARG A 14 -22.87 9.02 -1.43
N ARG A 15 -22.20 7.90 -1.24
CA ARG A 15 -22.46 6.98 -0.14
C ARG A 15 -21.27 7.02 0.81
N GLU A 16 -21.52 7.26 2.09
CA GLU A 16 -20.47 7.16 3.11
C GLU A 16 -19.96 5.72 3.16
N VAL A 17 -18.64 5.55 3.08
CA VAL A 17 -17.94 4.26 3.02
C VAL A 17 -17.05 4.08 4.24
N LEU A 18 -16.45 5.15 4.76
CA LEU A 18 -15.64 5.13 5.97
C LEU A 18 -16.34 5.95 7.06
N HIS A 19 -16.53 5.31 8.21
CA HIS A 19 -17.38 5.81 9.29
C HIS A 19 -16.58 6.20 10.55
N GLY A 20 -15.48 6.97 10.40
CA GLY A 20 -14.67 7.44 11.53
C GLY A 20 -13.57 6.43 11.88
N ILE A 21 -12.63 6.23 10.97
CA ILE A 21 -11.48 5.32 11.14
C ILE A 21 -10.39 6.02 11.94
N ASP A 22 -9.86 5.32 12.93
CA ASP A 22 -8.65 5.68 13.68
C ASP A 22 -7.55 4.67 13.38
N LEU A 23 -6.36 5.16 13.01
CA LEU A 23 -5.20 4.35 12.66
C LEU A 23 -3.92 5.09 13.02
N ALA A 24 -2.97 4.39 13.66
CA ALA A 24 -1.64 4.91 13.94
C ALA A 24 -0.57 3.95 13.39
N VAL A 25 0.48 4.51 12.79
CA VAL A 25 1.59 3.78 12.16
C VAL A 25 2.91 4.40 12.59
N ASP A 26 3.79 3.60 13.18
CA ASP A 26 5.15 3.99 13.48
C ASP A 26 6.10 3.67 12.30
N LYS A 27 7.25 4.31 12.28
CA LYS A 27 8.26 4.01 11.25
C LYS A 27 8.76 2.57 11.39
N GLY A 28 8.73 1.83 10.30
CA GLY A 28 9.07 0.41 10.26
C GLY A 28 7.90 -0.53 10.53
N ASP A 29 6.70 -0.01 10.85
CA ASP A 29 5.52 -0.84 11.02
C ASP A 29 5.06 -1.45 9.71
N VAL A 30 4.59 -2.69 9.79
CA VAL A 30 3.80 -3.36 8.77
C VAL A 30 2.37 -3.52 9.30
N VAL A 31 1.45 -2.73 8.76
CA VAL A 31 0.04 -2.78 9.14
C VAL A 31 -0.74 -3.56 8.10
N ALA A 32 -1.30 -4.71 8.47
CA ALA A 32 -2.20 -5.46 7.60
C ALA A 32 -3.65 -5.03 7.82
N VAL A 33 -4.35 -4.70 6.73
CA VAL A 33 -5.78 -4.39 6.75
C VAL A 33 -6.53 -5.56 6.14
N ILE A 34 -7.34 -6.24 6.94
CA ILE A 34 -8.10 -7.43 6.56
C ILE A 34 -9.61 -7.18 6.73
N GLY A 35 -10.43 -8.01 6.10
CA GLY A 35 -11.89 -7.92 6.19
C GLY A 35 -12.58 -8.36 4.90
N PRO A 36 -13.92 -8.53 4.91
CA PRO A 36 -14.69 -8.96 3.74
C PRO A 36 -14.57 -7.96 2.58
N SER A 37 -14.89 -8.45 1.37
CA SER A 37 -14.97 -7.58 0.19
C SER A 37 -16.02 -6.49 0.40
N GLY A 38 -15.73 -5.27 -0.03
CA GLY A 38 -16.62 -4.13 0.15
C GLY A 38 -16.60 -3.48 1.54
N SER A 39 -15.71 -3.91 2.46
CA SER A 39 -15.62 -3.32 3.81
C SER A 39 -14.95 -1.94 3.88
N GLY A 40 -14.50 -1.37 2.74
CA GLY A 40 -13.89 -0.03 2.68
C GLY A 40 -12.36 -0.01 2.71
N LYS A 41 -11.66 -1.17 2.69
CA LYS A 41 -10.18 -1.25 2.78
C LYS A 41 -9.46 -0.46 1.68
N THR A 42 -9.84 -0.65 0.43
CA THR A 42 -9.29 0.09 -0.72
C THR A 42 -9.57 1.59 -0.60
N THR A 43 -10.80 1.97 -0.17
CA THR A 43 -11.15 3.37 0.07
C THR A 43 -10.27 3.97 1.17
N LEU A 44 -10.01 3.23 2.26
CA LEU A 44 -9.09 3.67 3.32
C LEU A 44 -7.70 3.99 2.74
N LEU A 45 -7.08 3.05 2.02
CA LEU A 45 -5.75 3.29 1.44
C LEU A 45 -5.73 4.46 0.47
N ARG A 46 -6.73 4.56 -0.40
CA ARG A 46 -6.83 5.64 -1.39
C ARG A 46 -7.03 6.99 -0.73
N THR A 47 -7.82 7.07 0.33
CA THR A 47 -8.04 8.31 1.07
C THR A 47 -6.77 8.72 1.84
N LEU A 48 -6.05 7.77 2.46
CA LEU A 48 -4.76 8.04 3.11
C LEU A 48 -3.68 8.56 2.14
N ASN A 49 -3.74 8.15 0.88
CA ASN A 49 -2.83 8.63 -0.18
C ASN A 49 -3.42 9.79 -1.02
N PHE A 50 -4.56 10.35 -0.60
CA PHE A 50 -5.26 11.45 -1.29
C PHE A 50 -5.60 11.14 -2.76
N LEU A 51 -5.81 9.89 -3.11
CA LEU A 51 -6.38 9.47 -4.40
C LEU A 51 -7.89 9.65 -4.41
N GLU A 52 -8.51 9.58 -3.23
CA GLU A 52 -9.90 9.92 -2.97
C GLU A 52 -9.97 10.98 -1.86
N PRO A 53 -10.93 11.91 -1.91
CA PRO A 53 -11.07 12.94 -0.89
C PRO A 53 -11.60 12.35 0.43
N ALA A 54 -11.21 12.94 1.55
CA ALA A 54 -11.83 12.72 2.84
C ALA A 54 -12.98 13.71 3.06
N ASP A 55 -14.06 13.27 3.71
CA ASP A 55 -15.15 14.13 4.13
C ASP A 55 -14.88 14.76 5.49
N ALA A 56 -14.15 14.05 6.36
CA ALA A 56 -13.73 14.51 7.69
C ALA A 56 -12.52 13.68 8.17
N GLY A 57 -11.87 14.17 9.20
CA GLY A 57 -10.76 13.51 9.89
C GLY A 57 -9.53 14.38 10.00
N SER A 58 -8.69 14.07 10.98
CA SER A 58 -7.38 14.70 11.15
C SER A 58 -6.29 13.72 10.77
N LEU A 59 -5.23 14.22 10.14
CA LEU A 59 -4.03 13.47 9.79
C LEU A 59 -2.83 14.15 10.45
N PHE A 60 -2.07 13.38 11.22
CA PHE A 60 -0.69 13.69 11.55
C PHE A 60 0.21 12.90 10.61
N PHE A 61 1.15 13.56 9.94
CA PHE A 61 2.13 12.92 9.07
C PHE A 61 3.49 13.60 9.19
N ALA A 62 4.52 12.82 9.53
CA ALA A 62 5.92 13.27 9.59
C ALA A 62 6.14 14.56 10.41
N GLY A 63 5.40 14.77 11.51
CA GLY A 63 5.54 15.94 12.39
C GLY A 63 4.50 17.06 12.17
N GLU A 64 3.67 16.97 11.13
CA GLU A 64 2.67 17.99 10.80
C GLU A 64 1.25 17.44 10.93
N SER A 65 0.32 18.29 11.41
CA SER A 65 -1.11 17.94 11.56
C SER A 65 -1.96 18.69 10.54
N HIS A 66 -2.92 17.98 9.94
CA HIS A 66 -3.77 18.48 8.87
C HIS A 66 -5.24 18.12 9.12
N ASP A 67 -6.17 18.98 8.74
CA ASP A 67 -7.58 18.65 8.55
C ASP A 67 -7.76 18.06 7.15
N MET A 68 -8.08 16.77 7.06
CA MET A 68 -8.13 16.04 5.79
C MET A 68 -9.22 16.55 4.83
N ALA A 69 -10.31 17.09 5.36
CA ALA A 69 -11.40 17.65 4.54
C ALA A 69 -11.02 19.00 3.88
N HIS A 70 -10.06 19.73 4.46
CA HIS A 70 -9.71 21.08 4.03
C HIS A 70 -8.22 21.25 3.66
N MET A 71 -7.55 20.17 3.28
CA MET A 71 -6.13 20.21 2.93
C MET A 71 -5.86 21.06 1.69
N LYS A 72 -4.79 21.83 1.76
CA LYS A 72 -4.28 22.57 0.60
C LYS A 72 -3.60 21.62 -0.38
N ARG A 73 -3.72 21.90 -1.66
CA ARG A 73 -3.04 21.11 -2.72
C ARG A 73 -1.53 20.99 -2.52
N ALA A 74 -0.89 22.02 -1.97
CA ALA A 74 0.55 22.00 -1.69
C ALA A 74 0.91 20.96 -0.64
N ASP A 75 0.13 20.85 0.44
CA ASP A 75 0.36 19.91 1.54
C ASP A 75 0.10 18.47 1.07
N ILE A 76 -0.98 18.25 0.30
CA ILE A 76 -1.25 16.96 -0.37
C ILE A 76 -0.06 16.54 -1.24
N LEU A 77 0.49 17.45 -2.05
CA LEU A 77 1.64 17.13 -2.91
C LEU A 77 2.90 16.85 -2.09
N ALA A 78 3.11 17.55 -0.96
CA ALA A 78 4.24 17.31 -0.06
C ALA A 78 4.16 15.90 0.55
N ILE A 79 2.99 15.49 1.05
CA ILE A 79 2.78 14.15 1.60
C ILE A 79 2.90 13.08 0.50
N ARG A 80 2.29 13.27 -0.66
CA ARG A 80 2.40 12.32 -1.79
C ARG A 80 3.82 12.14 -2.32
N ARG A 81 4.73 13.07 -2.06
CA ARG A 81 6.16 12.89 -2.36
C ARG A 81 6.85 11.95 -1.38
N GLN A 82 6.32 11.79 -0.18
CA GLN A 82 6.86 10.93 0.87
C GLN A 82 6.14 9.58 0.94
N THR A 83 5.12 9.38 0.13
CA THR A 83 4.30 8.16 0.11
C THR A 83 4.32 7.51 -1.27
N ALA A 84 4.05 6.22 -1.34
CA ALA A 84 3.85 5.52 -2.60
C ALA A 84 2.65 4.57 -2.53
N PHE A 85 2.11 4.22 -3.70
CA PHE A 85 0.95 3.35 -3.82
C PHE A 85 1.18 2.26 -4.86
N VAL A 86 0.93 1.01 -4.48
CA VAL A 86 0.95 -0.16 -5.35
C VAL A 86 -0.48 -0.65 -5.50
N PHE A 87 -0.98 -0.61 -6.74
CA PHE A 87 -2.36 -0.95 -7.08
C PHE A 87 -2.53 -2.44 -7.35
N GLN A 88 -3.74 -2.93 -7.17
CA GLN A 88 -4.16 -4.29 -7.48
C GLN A 88 -3.90 -4.67 -8.95
N ASN A 89 -4.16 -3.77 -9.88
CA ASN A 89 -4.04 -3.98 -11.34
C ASN A 89 -2.74 -3.39 -11.92
N TYR A 90 -1.64 -3.35 -11.15
CA TYR A 90 -0.30 -2.87 -11.53
C TYR A 90 -0.27 -1.39 -11.96
N ASN A 91 -1.23 -0.91 -12.74
CA ASN A 91 -1.35 0.44 -13.27
C ASN A 91 -0.06 0.96 -13.94
N LEU A 92 0.58 0.10 -14.74
CA LEU A 92 1.74 0.48 -15.53
C LEU A 92 1.33 1.35 -16.74
N PHE A 93 2.21 2.24 -17.14
CA PHE A 93 2.08 2.96 -18.40
C PHE A 93 2.29 1.98 -19.55
N LEU A 94 1.24 1.65 -20.29
CA LEU A 94 1.27 0.62 -21.33
C LEU A 94 2.17 0.97 -22.53
N ASN A 95 2.39 2.25 -22.76
CA ASN A 95 3.24 2.80 -23.83
C ASN A 95 4.69 3.07 -23.37
N LYS A 96 5.09 2.57 -22.20
CA LYS A 96 6.44 2.72 -21.64
C LYS A 96 7.01 1.36 -21.26
N THR A 97 8.32 1.21 -21.41
CA THR A 97 9.05 0.02 -20.98
C THR A 97 9.06 -0.13 -19.46
N ALA A 98 9.54 -1.25 -18.95
CA ALA A 98 9.72 -1.47 -17.50
C ALA A 98 10.63 -0.39 -16.89
N LEU A 99 11.74 -0.10 -17.54
CA LEU A 99 12.68 0.95 -17.12
C LEU A 99 12.01 2.34 -17.11
N GLU A 100 11.30 2.68 -18.17
CA GLU A 100 10.61 3.97 -18.30
C GLU A 100 9.47 4.11 -17.29
N ASN A 101 8.74 3.04 -16.98
CA ASN A 101 7.73 3.05 -15.93
C ASN A 101 8.29 3.47 -14.57
N ILE A 102 9.51 3.05 -14.25
CA ILE A 102 10.17 3.40 -12.98
C ILE A 102 10.76 4.82 -13.05
N THR A 103 11.43 5.17 -14.16
CA THR A 103 12.14 6.46 -14.27
C THR A 103 11.22 7.65 -14.43
N GLU A 104 10.00 7.48 -14.97
CA GLU A 104 9.05 8.58 -15.21
C GLU A 104 8.75 9.38 -13.94
N GLY A 105 8.43 8.70 -12.86
CA GLY A 105 8.13 9.34 -11.57
C GLY A 105 9.33 10.10 -10.99
N LEU A 106 10.54 9.61 -11.24
CA LEU A 106 11.78 10.24 -10.77
C LEU A 106 12.12 11.50 -11.59
N VAL A 107 12.07 11.37 -12.92
CA VAL A 107 12.46 12.47 -13.82
C VAL A 107 11.39 13.57 -13.85
N VAL A 108 10.14 13.18 -14.17
CA VAL A 108 9.04 14.15 -14.37
C VAL A 108 8.45 14.59 -13.03
N GLY A 109 8.25 13.64 -12.10
CA GLY A 109 7.63 13.93 -10.81
C GLY A 109 8.55 14.62 -9.81
N ARG A 110 9.85 14.31 -9.83
CA ARG A 110 10.83 14.80 -8.84
C ARG A 110 11.96 15.65 -9.42
N GLY A 111 12.06 15.75 -10.75
CA GLY A 111 13.13 16.50 -11.41
C GLY A 111 14.52 15.88 -11.26
N MET A 112 14.59 14.57 -10.96
CA MET A 112 15.86 13.86 -10.82
C MET A 112 16.60 13.79 -12.17
N ASN A 113 17.93 13.81 -12.14
CA ASN A 113 18.76 13.64 -13.33
C ASN A 113 18.45 12.30 -14.02
N LYS A 114 18.43 12.27 -15.35
CA LYS A 114 18.08 11.08 -16.14
C LYS A 114 19.01 9.90 -15.90
N ASP A 115 20.33 10.15 -15.82
CA ASP A 115 21.31 9.09 -15.63
C ASP A 115 21.21 8.47 -14.24
N GLN A 116 21.04 9.29 -13.20
CA GLN A 116 20.79 8.84 -11.83
C GLN A 116 19.48 8.05 -11.72
N SER A 117 18.41 8.53 -12.39
CA SER A 117 17.12 7.85 -12.42
C SER A 117 17.23 6.49 -13.10
N ARG A 118 17.99 6.41 -14.19
CA ARG A 118 18.24 5.16 -14.93
C ARG A 118 19.04 4.17 -14.09
N GLU A 119 20.14 4.60 -13.47
CA GLU A 119 20.97 3.76 -12.60
C GLU A 119 20.12 3.16 -11.46
N ARG A 120 19.33 4.00 -10.79
CA ARG A 120 18.45 3.58 -9.71
C ARG A 120 17.37 2.59 -10.18
N ALA A 121 16.76 2.84 -11.32
CA ALA A 121 15.75 1.94 -11.88
C ALA A 121 16.35 0.58 -12.27
N LEU A 122 17.54 0.55 -12.87
CA LEU A 122 18.25 -0.68 -13.20
C LEU A 122 18.60 -1.49 -11.95
N ALA A 123 19.05 -0.85 -10.88
CA ALA A 123 19.32 -1.50 -9.60
C ALA A 123 18.06 -2.16 -9.01
N LEU A 124 16.90 -1.46 -9.07
CA LEU A 124 15.63 -2.01 -8.60
C LEU A 124 15.13 -3.15 -9.49
N LEU A 125 15.23 -3.04 -10.81
CA LEU A 125 14.88 -4.12 -11.72
C LEU A 125 15.73 -5.37 -11.45
N SER A 126 17.04 -5.21 -11.29
CA SER A 126 17.93 -6.32 -10.92
C SER A 126 17.56 -6.92 -9.57
N ARG A 127 17.32 -6.08 -8.56
CA ARG A 127 16.91 -6.52 -7.21
C ARG A 127 15.64 -7.39 -7.23
N PHE A 128 14.69 -7.08 -8.10
CA PHE A 128 13.44 -7.83 -8.21
C PHE A 128 13.44 -8.92 -9.31
N GLY A 129 14.65 -9.34 -9.76
CA GLY A 129 14.78 -10.44 -10.71
C GLY A 129 14.26 -10.11 -12.11
N LEU A 130 14.34 -8.84 -12.52
CA LEU A 130 13.90 -8.35 -13.83
C LEU A 130 15.07 -7.91 -14.73
N SER A 131 16.31 -8.39 -14.45
CA SER A 131 17.47 -8.19 -15.33
C SER A 131 17.18 -8.78 -16.71
N GLY A 132 17.46 -8.01 -17.78
CA GLY A 132 17.14 -8.37 -19.16
C GLY A 132 15.68 -8.12 -19.56
N ARG A 133 14.89 -7.45 -18.73
CA ARG A 133 13.51 -7.03 -19.01
C ARG A 133 13.32 -5.51 -18.99
N GLU A 134 14.42 -4.77 -18.98
CA GLU A 134 14.43 -3.29 -18.88
C GLU A 134 13.64 -2.63 -20.00
N ASP A 135 13.79 -3.14 -21.22
CA ASP A 135 13.16 -2.61 -22.42
C ASP A 135 11.83 -3.28 -22.77
N ALA A 136 11.36 -4.25 -21.95
CA ALA A 136 10.09 -4.91 -22.17
C ALA A 136 8.90 -3.99 -21.84
N TYR A 137 7.89 -3.97 -22.72
CA TYR A 137 6.62 -3.32 -22.46
C TYR A 137 5.73 -4.17 -21.54
N PRO A 138 4.73 -3.59 -20.85
CA PRO A 138 3.84 -4.35 -19.98
C PRO A 138 3.17 -5.56 -20.66
N SER A 139 2.83 -5.47 -21.95
CA SER A 139 2.26 -6.57 -22.73
C SER A 139 3.20 -7.76 -22.93
N GLU A 140 4.51 -7.59 -22.74
CA GLU A 140 5.54 -8.60 -22.89
C GLU A 140 5.98 -9.20 -21.53
N LEU A 141 5.36 -8.73 -20.42
CA LEU A 141 5.64 -9.15 -19.06
C LEU A 141 4.52 -10.01 -18.50
N SER A 142 4.86 -11.06 -17.74
CA SER A 142 3.87 -11.80 -16.96
C SER A 142 3.22 -10.91 -15.88
N GLY A 143 2.06 -11.30 -15.33
CA GLY A 143 1.41 -10.57 -14.24
C GLY A 143 2.33 -10.33 -13.05
N GLY A 144 3.07 -11.35 -12.61
CA GLY A 144 4.06 -11.22 -11.54
C GLY A 144 5.22 -10.29 -11.90
N GLN A 145 5.69 -10.29 -13.16
CA GLN A 145 6.71 -9.35 -13.63
C GLN A 145 6.16 -7.91 -13.63
N GLN A 146 4.94 -7.70 -14.10
CA GLN A 146 4.28 -6.39 -14.06
C GLN A 146 4.14 -5.88 -12.63
N GLN A 147 3.75 -6.74 -11.68
CA GLN A 147 3.65 -6.38 -10.27
C GLN A 147 5.01 -6.02 -9.68
N ARG A 148 6.06 -6.75 -10.02
CA ARG A 148 7.43 -6.42 -9.59
C ARG A 148 7.91 -5.08 -10.14
N VAL A 149 7.57 -4.73 -11.38
CA VAL A 149 7.82 -3.39 -11.95
C VAL A 149 7.02 -2.32 -11.19
N ALA A 150 5.76 -2.59 -10.84
CA ALA A 150 4.94 -1.65 -10.06
C ALA A 150 5.50 -1.40 -8.65
N ILE A 151 6.00 -2.46 -7.99
CA ILE A 151 6.69 -2.34 -6.69
C ILE A 151 7.99 -1.54 -6.86
N ALA A 152 8.82 -1.85 -7.86
CA ALA A 152 10.04 -1.11 -8.15
C ALA A 152 9.78 0.38 -8.39
N ARG A 153 8.74 0.70 -9.17
CA ARG A 153 8.29 2.07 -9.41
C ARG A 153 7.87 2.80 -8.13
N ALA A 154 7.16 2.10 -7.24
CA ALA A 154 6.73 2.66 -5.96
C ALA A 154 7.91 2.93 -5.02
N LEU A 155 8.93 2.07 -5.01
CA LEU A 155 10.11 2.21 -4.16
C LEU A 155 11.18 3.14 -4.71
N ALA A 156 11.20 3.38 -6.02
CA ALA A 156 12.20 4.21 -6.67
C ALA A 156 12.35 5.61 -6.05
N PRO A 157 11.29 6.29 -5.59
CA PRO A 157 11.41 7.58 -4.92
C PRO A 157 11.81 7.52 -3.44
N GLU A 158 12.11 6.35 -2.85
CA GLU A 158 12.40 6.16 -1.41
C GLU A 158 11.30 6.75 -0.51
N PRO A 159 10.08 6.25 -0.58
CA PRO A 159 8.99 6.76 0.24
C PRO A 159 9.18 6.38 1.72
N ASP A 160 8.64 7.22 2.62
CA ASP A 160 8.59 6.92 4.06
C ASP A 160 7.57 5.83 4.38
N ILE A 161 6.51 5.70 3.55
CA ILE A 161 5.46 4.68 3.67
C ILE A 161 4.95 4.25 2.29
N VAL A 162 4.66 2.95 2.14
CA VAL A 162 4.05 2.38 0.93
C VAL A 162 2.70 1.76 1.26
N TYR A 163 1.70 2.10 0.47
CA TYR A 163 0.37 1.51 0.51
C TYR A 163 0.25 0.41 -0.54
N PHE A 164 -0.10 -0.80 -0.14
CA PHE A 164 -0.33 -1.94 -1.03
C PHE A 164 -1.81 -2.32 -1.02
N ASP A 165 -2.49 -2.15 -2.13
CA ASP A 165 -3.90 -2.48 -2.30
C ASP A 165 -4.04 -3.82 -3.02
N GLU A 166 -4.22 -4.90 -2.27
CA GLU A 166 -4.35 -6.28 -2.74
C GLU A 166 -3.28 -6.67 -3.78
N PRO A 167 -1.98 -6.60 -3.46
CA PRO A 167 -0.91 -6.71 -4.44
C PRO A 167 -0.79 -8.09 -5.12
N THR A 168 -1.56 -9.07 -4.69
CA THR A 168 -1.49 -10.46 -5.20
C THR A 168 -2.80 -10.97 -5.79
N SER A 169 -3.91 -10.22 -5.69
CA SER A 169 -5.25 -10.70 -6.04
C SER A 169 -5.46 -11.00 -7.54
N ALA A 170 -4.61 -10.43 -8.42
CA ALA A 170 -4.66 -10.66 -9.87
C ALA A 170 -3.63 -11.72 -10.34
N LEU A 171 -2.99 -12.46 -9.42
CA LEU A 171 -1.91 -13.40 -9.70
C LEU A 171 -2.34 -14.85 -9.42
N ASP A 172 -1.72 -15.78 -10.14
CA ASP A 172 -1.81 -17.20 -9.80
C ASP A 172 -1.02 -17.51 -8.49
N PRO A 173 -1.22 -18.70 -7.89
CA PRO A 173 -0.60 -19.03 -6.59
C PRO A 173 0.93 -19.04 -6.60
N GLU A 174 1.58 -19.31 -7.73
CA GLU A 174 3.05 -19.34 -7.84
C GLU A 174 3.59 -17.91 -7.82
N LEU A 175 3.05 -17.04 -8.67
CA LEU A 175 3.42 -15.62 -8.74
C LEU A 175 3.04 -14.86 -7.45
N THR A 176 1.93 -15.26 -6.80
CA THR A 176 1.54 -14.76 -5.48
C THR A 176 2.67 -14.97 -4.47
N ARG A 177 3.22 -16.18 -4.38
CA ARG A 177 4.33 -16.48 -3.45
C ARG A 177 5.56 -15.61 -3.72
N GLU A 178 5.94 -15.41 -5.00
CA GLU A 178 7.08 -14.56 -5.35
C GLU A 178 6.89 -13.12 -4.88
N VAL A 179 5.70 -12.54 -5.08
CA VAL A 179 5.40 -11.17 -4.66
C VAL A 179 5.38 -11.07 -3.13
N LEU A 180 4.80 -12.04 -2.42
CA LEU A 180 4.78 -12.06 -0.96
C LEU A 180 6.19 -12.17 -0.37
N GLU A 181 7.11 -12.91 -0.98
CA GLU A 181 8.52 -12.96 -0.55
C GLU A 181 9.23 -11.61 -0.72
N ILE A 182 8.93 -10.88 -1.78
CA ILE A 182 9.42 -9.50 -1.94
C ILE A 182 8.91 -8.62 -0.79
N LEU A 183 7.61 -8.68 -0.47
CA LEU A 183 7.04 -7.89 0.62
C LEU A 183 7.62 -8.28 1.99
N ARG A 184 7.90 -9.57 2.22
CA ARG A 184 8.61 -10.03 3.44
C ARG A 184 10.00 -9.43 3.54
N THR A 185 10.76 -9.46 2.44
CA THR A 185 12.09 -8.87 2.39
C THR A 185 12.05 -7.38 2.71
N LEU A 186 11.11 -6.64 2.11
CA LEU A 186 10.93 -5.21 2.37
C LEU A 186 10.55 -4.92 3.83
N ALA A 187 9.70 -5.75 4.43
CA ALA A 187 9.35 -5.67 5.85
C ALA A 187 10.58 -5.85 6.75
N HIS A 188 11.40 -6.87 6.49
CA HIS A 188 12.64 -7.12 7.23
C HIS A 188 13.68 -6.01 7.07
N GLU A 189 13.67 -5.30 5.97
CA GLU A 189 14.51 -4.10 5.74
C GLU A 189 13.99 -2.85 6.46
N GLY A 190 12.84 -2.94 7.14
CA GLY A 190 12.24 -1.86 7.92
C GLY A 190 11.41 -0.88 7.09
N LEU A 191 10.93 -1.27 5.90
CA LEU A 191 10.00 -0.46 5.13
C LEU A 191 8.68 -0.33 5.88
N THR A 192 8.22 0.90 6.12
CA THR A 192 6.88 1.13 6.65
C THR A 192 5.84 0.86 5.56
N MET A 193 4.84 0.03 5.85
CA MET A 193 3.82 -0.28 4.87
C MET A 193 2.44 -0.54 5.48
N ILE A 194 1.40 -0.19 4.73
CA ILE A 194 0.03 -0.63 4.99
C ILE A 194 -0.37 -1.54 3.83
N VAL A 195 -0.79 -2.76 4.13
CA VAL A 195 -1.09 -3.79 3.14
C VAL A 195 -2.53 -4.26 3.31
N VAL A 196 -3.39 -3.97 2.34
CA VAL A 196 -4.68 -4.64 2.20
C VAL A 196 -4.45 -6.01 1.56
N THR A 197 -4.86 -7.07 2.22
CA THR A 197 -4.61 -8.42 1.73
C THR A 197 -5.67 -9.42 2.21
N HIS A 198 -5.90 -10.45 1.40
CA HIS A 198 -6.64 -11.66 1.76
C HIS A 198 -5.71 -12.82 2.19
N GLU A 199 -4.40 -12.64 2.08
CA GLU A 199 -3.38 -13.62 2.43
C GLU A 199 -3.11 -13.59 3.96
N LEU A 200 -3.99 -14.26 4.75
CA LEU A 200 -3.92 -14.20 6.22
C LEU A 200 -2.62 -14.80 6.78
N ALA A 201 -2.09 -15.86 6.15
CA ALA A 201 -0.81 -16.46 6.56
C ALA A 201 0.36 -15.48 6.37
N PHE A 202 0.33 -14.68 5.31
CA PHE A 202 1.29 -13.62 5.09
C PHE A 202 1.13 -12.51 6.13
N ALA A 203 -0.09 -11.99 6.30
CA ALA A 203 -0.37 -10.94 7.30
C ALA A 203 0.09 -11.37 8.70
N ARG A 204 -0.22 -12.60 9.13
CA ARG A 204 0.21 -13.15 10.41
C ARG A 204 1.73 -13.25 10.55
N GLY A 205 2.44 -13.54 9.45
CA GLY A 205 3.88 -13.77 9.49
C GLY A 205 4.73 -12.52 9.48
N ILE A 206 4.19 -11.35 9.08
CA ILE A 206 5.00 -10.14 8.91
C ILE A 206 4.40 -8.87 9.53
N ALA A 207 3.08 -8.82 9.73
CA ALA A 207 2.47 -7.61 10.25
C ALA A 207 2.83 -7.40 11.73
N SER A 208 3.23 -6.18 12.07
CA SER A 208 3.35 -5.75 13.47
C SER A 208 1.96 -5.50 14.07
N ARG A 209 1.03 -5.02 13.23
CA ARG A 209 -0.35 -4.70 13.62
C ARG A 209 -1.33 -5.13 12.55
N VAL A 210 -2.55 -5.45 12.97
CA VAL A 210 -3.66 -5.81 12.08
C VAL A 210 -4.86 -4.95 12.39
N LEU A 211 -5.53 -4.47 11.34
CA LEU A 211 -6.87 -3.87 11.38
C LEU A 211 -7.86 -4.84 10.74
N PHE A 212 -8.88 -5.25 11.47
CA PHE A 212 -10.04 -5.92 10.89
C PHE A 212 -11.15 -4.92 10.63
N MET A 213 -11.51 -4.76 9.36
CA MET A 213 -12.55 -3.81 8.92
C MET A 213 -13.79 -4.53 8.41
N GLU A 214 -14.94 -4.03 8.78
CA GLU A 214 -16.24 -4.45 8.24
C GLU A 214 -17.18 -3.24 8.16
N GLU A 215 -17.95 -3.14 7.09
CA GLU A 215 -18.96 -2.08 6.88
C GLU A 215 -18.43 -0.67 7.15
N GLY A 216 -17.20 -0.36 6.67
CA GLY A 216 -16.60 0.96 6.80
C GLY A 216 -16.10 1.34 8.19
N THR A 217 -16.06 0.39 9.13
CA THR A 217 -15.57 0.61 10.50
C THR A 217 -14.42 -0.33 10.83
N VAL A 218 -13.58 0.06 11.80
CA VAL A 218 -12.60 -0.84 12.42
C VAL A 218 -13.30 -1.59 13.54
N ILE A 219 -13.50 -2.90 13.36
CA ILE A 219 -14.11 -3.77 14.37
C ILE A 219 -13.12 -4.13 15.45
N GLU A 220 -11.87 -4.39 15.05
CA GLU A 220 -10.78 -4.74 15.96
C GLU A 220 -9.44 -4.32 15.35
N GLN A 221 -8.52 -3.85 16.19
CA GLN A 221 -7.14 -3.61 15.81
C GLN A 221 -6.20 -3.93 16.97
N GLY A 222 -5.01 -4.41 16.65
CA GLY A 222 -4.03 -4.78 17.67
C GLY A 222 -2.77 -5.39 17.09
N ALA A 223 -1.90 -5.90 17.96
CA ALA A 223 -0.75 -6.68 17.55
C ALA A 223 -1.20 -7.92 16.75
N ALA A 224 -0.46 -8.27 15.70
CA ALA A 224 -0.84 -9.35 14.81
C ALA A 224 -1.00 -10.69 15.55
N ASP A 225 -0.03 -11.04 16.42
CA ASP A 225 -0.07 -12.29 17.17
C ASP A 225 -1.32 -12.40 18.07
N ASP A 226 -1.70 -11.29 18.72
CA ASP A 226 -2.88 -11.26 19.61
C ASP A 226 -4.16 -11.41 18.80
N LEU A 227 -4.32 -10.62 17.74
CA LEU A 227 -5.55 -10.61 16.94
C LEU A 227 -5.77 -11.95 16.21
N PHE A 228 -4.72 -12.58 15.69
CA PHE A 228 -4.83 -13.87 15.02
C PHE A 228 -4.99 -15.06 15.97
N SER A 229 -4.45 -14.99 17.20
CA SER A 229 -4.49 -16.10 18.15
C SER A 229 -5.63 -15.99 19.16
N HIS A 230 -5.95 -14.77 19.60
CA HIS A 230 -6.92 -14.47 20.64
C HIS A 230 -7.78 -13.24 20.29
N PRO A 231 -8.54 -13.28 19.16
CA PRO A 231 -9.37 -12.16 18.77
C PRO A 231 -10.38 -11.82 19.89
N ALA A 232 -10.41 -10.54 20.28
CA ALA A 232 -11.27 -10.05 21.35
C ALA A 232 -12.72 -9.92 20.89
N GLN A 233 -12.93 -9.67 19.57
CA GLN A 233 -14.27 -9.50 19.03
C GLN A 233 -14.79 -10.80 18.42
N PRO A 234 -16.03 -11.23 18.76
CA PRO A 234 -16.62 -12.46 18.20
C PRO A 234 -16.67 -12.43 16.65
N ARG A 235 -16.86 -11.25 16.08
CA ARG A 235 -16.93 -11.08 14.62
C ARG A 235 -15.57 -11.29 13.95
N THR A 236 -14.48 -10.83 14.57
CA THR A 236 -13.09 -11.11 14.12
C THR A 236 -12.81 -12.61 14.17
N ALA A 237 -13.17 -13.27 15.28
CA ALA A 237 -13.00 -14.72 15.44
C ALA A 237 -13.78 -15.50 14.37
N GLN A 238 -15.00 -15.08 14.05
CA GLN A 238 -15.80 -15.68 12.99
C GLN A 238 -15.14 -15.53 11.63
N PHE A 239 -14.68 -14.32 11.29
CA PHE A 239 -14.02 -14.02 10.00
C PHE A 239 -12.77 -14.86 9.81
N LEU A 240 -11.91 -14.94 10.81
CA LEU A 240 -10.67 -15.71 10.74
C LEU A 240 -10.92 -17.22 10.52
N LYS A 241 -11.99 -17.77 11.11
CA LYS A 241 -12.39 -19.18 10.91
C LYS A 241 -12.89 -19.49 9.50
N THR A 242 -13.45 -18.52 8.77
CA THR A 242 -13.96 -18.76 7.41
C THR A 242 -12.86 -18.84 6.35
N LEU A 243 -11.65 -18.43 6.68
CA LEU A 243 -10.50 -18.37 5.78
C LEU A 243 -9.34 -19.29 6.20
N SER A 244 -9.54 -20.05 7.31
CA SER A 244 -8.64 -21.13 7.78
C SER A 244 -9.12 -22.47 7.19
#